data_aad37ba7a577b25266151349cef51cb6
#
_entry.id   aad37ba7a577b25266151349cef51cb6
#
_cell.length_a   1.000
_cell.length_b   1.000
_cell.length_c   1.000
_cell.angle_alpha   90.00
_cell.angle_beta   90.00
_cell.angle_gamma   90.00
#
_symmetry.space_group_name_H-M   'P 1'
#
loop_
_entity.id
_entity.type
_entity.pdbx_description
1 polymer ?
#
loop_
_entity_poly.entity_id
_entity_poly.type
_entity_poly.pdbx_seq_one_letter_code
_entity_poly.pdbx_strand_id
1 'polypeptide(L)'
;KNKKANYPFWIRNCIEYINQNLHKNLSLLDISNELQMNPAYISNQFKKIVGISLRDYINKRKVEEAKFLIQCTNVSLLEISTTLSFADQSHFSKVFKKYTDISPNQYKNKLKK
;
A
#
# COMPACT_ATOMS: atom_id res chain seq x y z
N LYS A 1 -0.49 -16.19 -15.00
CA LYS A 1 -0.07 -15.12 -15.79
C LYS A 1 0.52 -13.96 -15.00
N ASN A 2 1.75 -13.67 -15.26
CA ASN A 2 2.48 -12.68 -14.47
C ASN A 2 2.60 -11.37 -15.23
N LYS A 3 1.65 -10.47 -14.99
CA LYS A 3 1.65 -9.18 -15.65
C LYS A 3 2.83 -8.32 -15.25
N LYS A 4 3.36 -8.52 -14.04
CA LYS A 4 4.45 -7.70 -13.55
C LYS A 4 5.71 -7.86 -14.40
N ALA A 5 5.88 -9.01 -15.01
CA ALA A 5 7.05 -9.27 -15.85
C ALA A 5 7.06 -8.38 -17.09
N ASN A 6 5.90 -7.86 -17.49
CA ASN A 6 5.78 -7.04 -18.70
C ASN A 6 5.74 -5.55 -18.40
N TYR A 7 5.89 -5.16 -17.14
CA TYR A 7 5.88 -3.74 -16.81
C TYR A 7 7.15 -3.06 -17.31
N PRO A 8 7.03 -1.81 -17.78
CA PRO A 8 8.23 -1.01 -18.09
C PRO A 8 9.15 -0.91 -16.88
N PHE A 9 10.42 -0.68 -17.15
CA PHE A 9 11.42 -0.61 -16.11
C PHE A 9 11.06 0.41 -15.02
N TRP A 10 10.57 1.60 -15.43
CA TRP A 10 10.26 2.63 -14.45
C TRP A 10 9.09 2.23 -13.55
N ILE A 11 8.13 1.47 -14.06
CA ILE A 11 7.03 0.95 -13.25
C ILE A 11 7.56 -0.02 -12.21
N ARG A 12 8.46 -0.90 -12.61
CA ARG A 12 9.05 -1.85 -11.66
C ARG A 12 9.84 -1.12 -10.58
N ASN A 13 10.59 -0.08 -10.96
CA ASN A 13 11.30 0.74 -9.99
C ASN A 13 10.35 1.45 -9.05
N CYS A 14 9.24 1.95 -9.58
CA CYS A 14 8.23 2.63 -8.78
C CYS A 14 7.65 1.67 -7.74
N ILE A 15 7.28 0.48 -8.17
CA ILE A 15 6.71 -0.52 -7.26
C ILE A 15 7.72 -0.92 -6.19
N GLU A 16 8.96 -1.10 -6.59
CA GLU A 16 10.00 -1.46 -5.62
C GLU A 16 10.20 -0.36 -4.59
N TYR A 17 10.22 0.89 -5.03
CA TYR A 17 10.35 2.02 -4.12
C TYR A 17 9.18 2.08 -3.14
N ILE A 18 7.97 1.85 -3.63
CA ILE A 18 6.78 1.80 -2.78
C ILE A 18 6.92 0.72 -1.73
N ASN A 19 7.29 -0.48 -2.16
CA ASN A 19 7.41 -1.63 -1.25
C ASN A 19 8.45 -1.41 -0.17
N GLN A 20 9.51 -0.68 -0.48
CA GLN A 20 10.57 -0.40 0.48
C GLN A 20 10.21 0.74 1.44
N ASN A 21 9.12 1.46 1.18
CA ASN A 21 8.78 2.65 1.93
C ASN A 21 7.34 2.66 2.41
N LEU A 22 6.78 1.47 2.67
CA LEU A 22 5.40 1.37 3.14
C LEU A 22 5.20 2.02 4.51
N HIS A 23 6.29 2.21 5.26
CA HIS A 23 6.24 2.86 6.56
C HIS A 23 6.20 4.39 6.47
N LYS A 24 6.20 4.92 5.26
CA LYS A 24 6.18 6.36 5.04
C LYS A 24 4.84 6.78 4.44
N ASN A 25 4.51 8.05 4.64
CA ASN A 25 3.37 8.65 3.97
C ASN A 25 3.81 9.13 2.59
N LEU A 26 3.85 8.21 1.65
CA LEU A 26 4.34 8.49 0.30
C LEU A 26 3.38 9.37 -0.48
N SER A 27 3.90 10.42 -1.08
CA SER A 27 3.15 11.28 -1.98
C SER A 27 3.62 11.05 -3.42
N LEU A 28 2.80 11.50 -4.35
CA LEU A 28 3.18 11.47 -5.76
C LEU A 28 4.47 12.26 -5.98
N LEU A 29 4.62 13.37 -5.27
CA LEU A 29 5.82 14.20 -5.41
C LEU A 29 7.07 13.45 -4.93
N ASP A 30 6.95 12.71 -3.82
CA ASP A 30 8.07 11.91 -3.33
C ASP A 30 8.53 10.91 -4.39
N ILE A 31 7.58 10.24 -5.01
CA ILE A 31 7.87 9.25 -6.02
C ILE A 31 8.45 9.90 -7.26
N SER A 32 7.89 11.03 -7.65
CA SER A 32 8.39 11.79 -8.79
C SER A 32 9.85 12.18 -8.58
N ASN A 33 10.18 12.65 -7.39
CA ASN A 33 11.55 13.03 -7.06
C ASN A 33 12.48 11.83 -7.10
N GLU A 34 12.05 10.71 -6.56
CA GLU A 34 12.88 9.51 -6.54
C GLU A 34 13.15 8.99 -7.94
N LEU A 35 12.11 8.97 -8.79
CA LEU A 35 12.23 8.44 -10.15
C LEU A 35 12.76 9.47 -11.14
N GLN A 36 12.82 10.73 -10.74
CA GLN A 36 13.23 11.82 -11.63
C GLN A 36 12.35 11.88 -12.86
N MET A 37 11.05 11.81 -12.63
CA MET A 37 10.04 11.79 -13.69
C MET A 37 8.94 12.77 -13.37
N ASN A 38 8.24 13.20 -14.40
CA ASN A 38 7.13 14.15 -14.25
C ASN A 38 5.98 13.52 -13.49
N PRO A 39 5.45 14.19 -12.45
CA PRO A 39 4.38 13.61 -11.62
C PRO A 39 3.11 13.27 -12.42
N ALA A 40 2.70 14.15 -13.32
CA ALA A 40 1.49 13.89 -14.11
C ALA A 40 1.66 12.68 -15.01
N TYR A 41 2.85 12.52 -15.58
CA TYR A 41 3.13 11.37 -16.41
C TYR A 41 3.05 10.08 -15.59
N ILE A 42 3.68 10.08 -14.40
CA ILE A 42 3.65 8.92 -13.52
C ILE A 42 2.20 8.55 -13.19
N SER A 43 1.42 9.54 -12.75
CA SER A 43 0.05 9.29 -12.33
C SER A 43 -0.78 8.68 -13.46
N ASN A 44 -0.72 9.29 -14.64
CA ASN A 44 -1.50 8.84 -15.78
C ASN A 44 -1.06 7.46 -16.27
N GLN A 45 0.23 7.27 -16.43
CA GLN A 45 0.73 6.03 -17.02
C GLN A 45 0.67 4.87 -16.04
N PHE A 46 0.87 5.15 -14.74
CA PHE A 46 0.76 4.09 -13.74
C PHE A 46 -0.63 3.48 -13.77
N LYS A 47 -1.66 4.32 -13.75
CA LYS A 47 -3.02 3.81 -13.77
C LYS A 47 -3.32 3.05 -15.06
N LYS A 48 -2.84 3.55 -16.17
CA LYS A 48 -3.05 2.89 -17.46
C LYS A 48 -2.42 1.51 -17.51
N ILE A 49 -1.19 1.40 -17.03
CA ILE A 49 -0.41 0.18 -17.17
C ILE A 49 -0.75 -0.82 -16.08
N VAL A 50 -0.87 -0.35 -14.83
CA VAL A 50 -1.10 -1.24 -13.69
C VAL A 50 -2.57 -1.53 -13.48
N GLY A 51 -3.45 -0.62 -13.89
CA GLY A 51 -4.88 -0.83 -13.82
C GLY A 51 -5.57 -0.16 -12.64
N ILE A 52 -4.82 0.32 -11.68
CA ILE A 52 -5.38 1.08 -10.54
C ILE A 52 -4.50 2.29 -10.30
N SER A 53 -5.04 3.29 -9.62
CA SER A 53 -4.28 4.50 -9.36
C SER A 53 -3.09 4.21 -8.47
N LEU A 54 -2.11 5.11 -8.53
CA LEU A 54 -0.93 5.00 -7.68
C LEU A 54 -1.31 4.98 -6.20
N ARG A 55 -2.23 5.87 -5.80
CA ARG A 55 -2.67 5.91 -4.41
C ARG A 55 -3.34 4.62 -3.99
N ASP A 56 -4.21 4.08 -4.83
CA ASP A 56 -4.86 2.81 -4.51
C ASP A 56 -3.84 1.68 -4.41
N TYR A 57 -2.85 1.69 -5.27
CA TYR A 57 -1.80 0.68 -5.21
C TYR A 57 -1.04 0.76 -3.87
N ILE A 58 -0.66 1.97 -3.47
CA ILE A 58 0.04 2.15 -2.20
C ILE A 58 -0.81 1.66 -1.04
N ASN A 59 -2.09 2.06 -1.01
CA ASN A 59 -2.99 1.65 0.06
C ASN A 59 -3.18 0.13 0.08
N LYS A 60 -3.33 -0.46 -1.08
CA LYS A 60 -3.50 -1.92 -1.18
C LYS A 60 -2.27 -2.63 -0.62
N ARG A 61 -1.09 -2.15 -0.96
CA ARG A 61 0.14 -2.75 -0.44
C ARG A 61 0.25 -2.59 1.07
N LYS A 62 -0.16 -1.43 1.59
CA LYS A 62 -0.15 -1.23 3.04
C LYS A 62 -1.10 -2.18 3.74
N VAL A 63 -2.26 -2.42 3.15
CA VAL A 63 -3.22 -3.37 3.73
C VAL A 63 -2.64 -4.78 3.72
N GLU A 64 -1.97 -5.17 2.65
CA GLU A 64 -1.34 -6.49 2.58
C GLU A 64 -0.27 -6.63 3.65
N GLU A 65 0.51 -5.58 3.87
CA GLU A 65 1.52 -5.61 4.94
C GLU A 65 0.86 -5.67 6.31
N ALA A 66 -0.26 -4.94 6.49
CA ALA A 66 -0.99 -4.98 7.74
C ALA A 66 -1.50 -6.39 8.04
N LYS A 67 -2.02 -7.07 7.03
CA LYS A 67 -2.48 -8.45 7.19
C LYS A 67 -1.34 -9.35 7.66
N PHE A 68 -0.17 -9.18 7.06
CA PHE A 68 1.01 -9.95 7.46
C PHE A 68 1.36 -9.68 8.92
N LEU A 69 1.38 -8.41 9.32
CA LEU A 69 1.71 -8.06 10.70
C LEU A 69 0.69 -8.61 11.69
N ILE A 70 -0.58 -8.58 11.33
CA ILE A 70 -1.62 -9.14 12.19
C ILE A 70 -1.45 -10.66 12.35
N GLN A 71 -1.11 -11.33 11.26
CA GLN A 71 -0.97 -12.78 11.28
C GLN A 71 0.28 -13.24 12.02
N CYS A 72 1.38 -12.51 11.87
CA CYS A 72 2.68 -13.02 12.26
C CYS A 72 3.26 -12.36 13.51
N THR A 73 2.57 -11.37 14.07
CA THR A 73 3.08 -10.67 15.25
C THR A 73 1.95 -10.41 16.24
N ASN A 74 2.34 -9.96 17.44
CA ASN A 74 1.39 -9.54 18.46
C ASN A 74 1.27 -8.03 18.56
N VAL A 75 1.75 -7.32 17.56
CA VAL A 75 1.70 -5.87 17.54
C VAL A 75 0.25 -5.40 17.52
N SER A 76 -0.05 -4.36 18.28
CA SER A 76 -1.42 -3.83 18.35
C SER A 76 -1.83 -3.20 17.03
N LEU A 77 -3.15 -3.11 16.83
CA LEU A 77 -3.66 -2.46 15.62
C LEU A 77 -3.28 -0.98 15.56
N LEU A 78 -3.21 -0.33 16.72
CA LEU A 78 -2.75 1.04 16.76
C LEU A 78 -1.31 1.15 16.28
N GLU A 79 -0.48 0.26 16.75
CA GLU A 79 0.93 0.23 16.35
C GLU A 79 1.10 -0.04 14.86
N ILE A 80 0.29 -0.96 14.33
CA ILE A 80 0.32 -1.25 12.89
C ILE A 80 -0.05 -0.01 12.08
N SER A 81 -1.12 0.66 12.51
CA SER A 81 -1.58 1.88 11.86
C SER A 81 -0.46 2.93 11.82
N THR A 82 0.22 3.10 12.93
CA THR A 82 1.33 4.06 13.03
C THR A 82 2.51 3.64 12.17
N THR A 83 2.87 2.37 12.23
CA THR A 83 4.00 1.84 11.46
C THR A 83 3.81 2.04 9.97
N LEU A 84 2.58 1.90 9.50
CA LEU A 84 2.29 2.03 8.07
C LEU A 84 1.89 3.46 7.69
N SER A 85 2.07 4.39 8.61
CA SER A 85 1.86 5.83 8.37
C SER A 85 0.44 6.19 7.93
N PHE A 86 -0.54 5.53 8.53
CA PHE A 86 -1.91 6.00 8.40
C PHE A 86 -2.12 7.21 9.33
N ALA A 87 -3.01 8.10 8.93
CA ALA A 87 -3.26 9.31 9.72
C ALA A 87 -3.69 8.98 11.15
N ASP A 88 -4.56 7.98 11.28
CA ASP A 88 -5.00 7.49 12.59
C ASP A 88 -5.59 6.10 12.41
N GLN A 89 -6.01 5.50 13.52
CA GLN A 89 -6.52 4.14 13.46
C GLN A 89 -7.86 4.07 12.72
N SER A 90 -8.67 5.11 12.78
CA SER A 90 -9.92 5.15 12.04
C SER A 90 -9.68 5.11 10.54
N HIS A 91 -8.72 5.89 10.07
CA HIS A 91 -8.36 5.90 8.65
C HIS A 91 -7.83 4.53 8.21
N PHE A 92 -6.98 3.95 9.05
CA PHE A 92 -6.47 2.61 8.79
C PHE A 92 -7.62 1.60 8.63
N SER A 93 -8.58 1.64 9.57
CA SER A 93 -9.71 0.71 9.53
C SER A 93 -10.54 0.86 8.27
N LYS A 94 -10.78 2.10 7.85
CA LYS A 94 -11.53 2.35 6.63
C LYS A 94 -10.82 1.79 5.40
N VAL A 95 -9.54 2.05 5.29
CA VAL A 95 -8.77 1.58 4.14
C VAL A 95 -8.69 0.05 4.15
N PHE A 96 -8.42 -0.53 5.33
CA PHE A 96 -8.35 -1.98 5.46
C PHE A 96 -9.65 -2.64 5.01
N LYS A 97 -10.79 -2.11 5.49
CA LYS A 97 -12.09 -2.67 5.15
C LYS A 97 -12.38 -2.53 3.66
N LYS A 98 -11.93 -1.44 3.06
CA LYS A 98 -12.14 -1.25 1.62
C LYS A 98 -11.55 -2.38 0.80
N TYR A 99 -10.39 -2.89 1.22
CA TYR A 99 -9.69 -3.90 0.43
C TYR A 99 -9.91 -5.33 0.91
N THR A 100 -10.46 -5.53 2.11
CA THR A 100 -10.66 -6.87 2.66
C THR A 100 -12.10 -7.19 3.00
N ASP A 101 -12.97 -6.18 2.94
CA ASP A 101 -14.39 -6.26 3.27
C ASP A 101 -14.68 -6.44 4.75
N ILE A 102 -13.68 -6.54 5.59
CA ILE A 102 -13.87 -6.62 7.04
C ILE A 102 -12.89 -5.68 7.73
N SER A 103 -13.19 -5.35 8.97
CA SER A 103 -12.32 -4.46 9.73
C SER A 103 -11.06 -5.20 10.20
N PRO A 104 -10.01 -4.45 10.58
CA PRO A 104 -8.82 -5.09 11.14
C PRO A 104 -9.13 -5.93 12.38
N ASN A 105 -10.04 -5.46 13.24
CA ASN A 105 -10.45 -6.21 14.42
C ASN A 105 -11.10 -7.53 14.05
N GLN A 106 -12.00 -7.48 13.09
CA GLN A 106 -12.67 -8.69 12.62
C GLN A 106 -11.67 -9.67 12.02
N TYR A 107 -10.72 -9.14 11.27
CA TYR A 107 -9.68 -9.97 10.67
C TYR A 107 -8.83 -10.64 11.75
N LYS A 108 -8.42 -9.86 12.74
CA LYS A 108 -7.63 -10.38 13.86
C LYS A 108 -8.39 -11.46 14.62
N ASN A 109 -9.67 -11.23 14.86
CA ASN A 109 -10.48 -12.20 15.60
C ASN A 109 -10.68 -13.49 14.81
N LYS A 110 -10.79 -13.40 13.51
CA LYS A 110 -10.90 -14.60 12.67
C LYS A 110 -9.69 -15.49 12.79
N LEU A 111 -8.52 -14.91 12.97
CA LEU A 111 -7.27 -15.66 13.04
C LEU A 111 -7.08 -16.34 14.38
N LYS A 112 -7.83 -15.96 15.39
CA LYS A 112 -7.66 -16.51 16.74
C LYS A 112 -8.29 -17.87 16.92
N LYS A 113 -8.89 -18.39 15.94
CA LYS A 113 -9.55 -19.70 16.05
C LYS A 113 -8.64 -20.90 16.15
#